data_9a5a46a3fd247afd87220f73e8dc387f
#
_entry.id   9a5a46a3fd247afd87220f73e8dc387f
#
_cell.length_a   1.000
_cell.length_b   1.000
_cell.length_c   1.000
_cell.angle_alpha   90.00
_cell.angle_beta   90.00
_cell.angle_gamma   90.00
#
_symmetry.space_group_name_H-M   'P 1'
#
loop_
_entity.id
_entity.type
_entity.pdbx_description
1 polymer ?
#
loop_
_entity_poly.entity_id
_entity_poly.type
_entity_poly.pdbx_seq_one_letter_code
_entity_poly.pdbx_strand_id
1 'polypeptide(L)'
;MRLLLAALLTFASPAWAYVEPPALAELVKAGKLPPVDKRVPLKPLVVPLGEGGTSIGHYGGTLNTLAGRSRDTRLFTIYGYARLVGYDRHLNIVPDILESIDVKEGRLFTLTLRKGHRWSDGHAFTAEDFRYYWEDVANNKELSPSGPPRDLMVDGEAPRFEVLNENTVRYSWSKPNPHFLPRMAGASPLFIFRPAHYLKQFHKKYSAKVQREEAEGTAKRRWSAVHNRLDNLYEGDNPDLPTLQPWVNTTRPPADRFVGVRNPYFHRVDERGRQLPYIDRMVLAIADSKLIPAKAGSGDADLQARDLNFNNYTFLKQGEKTNNYRTLLWRAARGSHVALFPNLNVNDPVWRALLRDVRFRRALSLAIDRSLVNQVLYFGLAVEANNTVLEASPLFRPEYRGEWARYDRKQANALLDELGLKRGADRMRRLPDGRPLEIIVETAGESSEQTDVLELVRETWREVGIKLFSKPTQREAFRNRIFAGETVMSVWSGLENGLPTPDTAPDELAPTSQLQLQWPKFGQYYETGGKTGEPPDIAEVQELAALYKAWAASPTSEERAEIWHKMLRLHVEQQFVIGVVAGVPQPVVARDKLMNLPVQGFYNWDPGAFFGIYRPETFYFK
;
A
#
# COMPACT_ATOMS: atom_id res chain seq x y z
N MET A 1 66.43 11.68 -26.30
CA MET A 1 65.23 12.50 -26.27
C MET A 1 64.14 11.74 -27.08
N ARG A 2 63.32 10.89 -26.41
CA ARG A 2 62.26 10.12 -27.04
C ARG A 2 60.94 10.71 -26.56
N LEU A 3 60.20 11.33 -27.48
CA LEU A 3 58.85 11.79 -27.25
C LEU A 3 57.91 10.58 -27.17
N LEU A 4 57.25 10.39 -26.02
CA LEU A 4 56.09 9.52 -25.88
C LEU A 4 54.83 10.30 -26.27
N LEU A 5 54.21 9.93 -27.38
CA LEU A 5 52.89 10.36 -27.79
C LEU A 5 51.88 9.56 -26.94
N ALA A 6 51.21 10.21 -26.00
CA ALA A 6 50.06 9.62 -25.30
C ALA A 6 48.83 9.77 -26.18
N ALA A 7 48.36 8.67 -26.74
CA ALA A 7 47.09 8.61 -27.44
C ALA A 7 45.94 8.65 -26.40
N LEU A 8 45.19 9.75 -26.32
CA LEU A 8 43.91 9.82 -25.60
C LEU A 8 42.87 8.98 -26.37
N LEU A 9 42.65 7.78 -25.89
CA LEU A 9 41.47 6.99 -26.27
C LEU A 9 40.23 7.61 -25.62
N THR A 10 39.52 8.44 -26.35
CA THR A 10 38.17 8.86 -25.99
C THR A 10 37.25 7.64 -26.15
N PHE A 11 36.90 6.98 -25.05
CA PHE A 11 35.80 6.04 -25.03
C PHE A 11 34.49 6.82 -25.31
N ALA A 12 34.09 6.88 -26.57
CA ALA A 12 32.72 7.25 -26.91
C ALA A 12 31.81 6.14 -26.38
N SER A 13 31.04 6.43 -25.33
CA SER A 13 29.92 5.57 -24.93
C SER A 13 29.07 5.32 -26.17
N PRO A 14 28.64 4.08 -26.46
CA PRO A 14 27.78 3.83 -27.59
C PRO A 14 26.48 4.64 -27.38
N ALA A 15 26.22 5.57 -28.28
CA ALA A 15 24.94 6.27 -28.35
C ALA A 15 23.90 5.21 -28.70
N TRP A 16 23.19 4.70 -27.72
CA TRP A 16 22.06 3.79 -27.94
C TRP A 16 21.01 4.54 -28.73
N ALA A 17 20.71 4.10 -29.95
CA ALA A 17 19.60 4.61 -30.71
C ALA A 17 18.30 4.10 -30.05
N TYR A 18 17.52 5.00 -29.44
CA TYR A 18 16.23 4.62 -28.87
C TYR A 18 15.27 4.16 -29.98
N VAL A 19 14.43 3.18 -29.66
CA VAL A 19 13.50 2.57 -30.61
C VAL A 19 12.13 3.22 -30.48
N GLU A 20 11.65 3.78 -31.61
CA GLU A 20 10.33 4.39 -31.70
C GLU A 20 9.22 3.36 -31.56
N PRO A 21 8.25 3.53 -30.62
CA PRO A 21 7.06 2.69 -30.57
C PRO A 21 6.23 2.81 -31.86
N PRO A 22 5.87 1.70 -32.54
CA PRO A 22 5.13 1.74 -33.80
C PRO A 22 3.82 2.54 -33.74
N ALA A 23 3.11 2.49 -32.62
CA ALA A 23 1.88 3.26 -32.41
C ALA A 23 2.08 4.79 -32.49
N LEU A 24 3.31 5.29 -32.35
CA LEU A 24 3.64 6.71 -32.40
C LEU A 24 4.32 7.13 -33.71
N ALA A 25 4.75 6.17 -34.53
CA ALA A 25 5.54 6.42 -35.74
C ALA A 25 4.85 7.37 -36.73
N GLU A 26 3.54 7.25 -36.95
CA GLU A 26 2.80 8.13 -37.85
C GLU A 26 2.71 9.58 -37.30
N LEU A 27 2.62 9.76 -36.01
CA LEU A 27 2.63 11.10 -35.37
C LEU A 27 4.00 11.76 -35.53
N VAL A 28 5.08 10.97 -35.39
CA VAL A 28 6.44 11.45 -35.60
C VAL A 28 6.66 11.81 -37.06
N LYS A 29 6.26 10.97 -37.99
CA LYS A 29 6.35 11.20 -39.44
C LYS A 29 5.57 12.44 -39.87
N ALA A 30 4.41 12.66 -39.27
CA ALA A 30 3.57 13.84 -39.51
C ALA A 30 4.07 15.12 -38.81
N GLY A 31 5.19 15.09 -38.07
CA GLY A 31 5.73 16.21 -37.33
C GLY A 31 4.88 16.65 -36.12
N LYS A 32 3.88 15.85 -35.73
CA LYS A 32 3.00 16.11 -34.59
C LYS A 32 3.60 15.69 -33.27
N LEU A 33 4.62 14.85 -33.30
CA LEU A 33 5.36 14.36 -32.13
C LEU A 33 6.87 14.39 -32.47
N PRO A 34 7.73 14.84 -31.55
CA PRO A 34 9.18 14.72 -31.73
C PRO A 34 9.62 13.25 -31.78
N PRO A 35 10.75 12.91 -32.43
CA PRO A 35 11.35 11.57 -32.36
C PRO A 35 11.66 11.15 -30.92
N VAL A 36 11.73 9.83 -30.68
CA VAL A 36 11.87 9.25 -29.33
C VAL A 36 13.09 9.77 -28.56
N ASP A 37 14.21 10.00 -29.22
CA ASP A 37 15.43 10.56 -28.65
C ASP A 37 15.28 11.98 -28.05
N LYS A 38 14.27 12.73 -28.51
CA LYS A 38 13.89 14.05 -27.99
C LYS A 38 12.76 14.01 -26.96
N ARG A 39 12.18 12.82 -26.73
CA ARG A 39 11.06 12.63 -25.79
C ARG A 39 11.49 12.01 -24.48
N VAL A 40 12.43 11.06 -24.51
CA VAL A 40 13.00 10.47 -23.30
C VAL A 40 14.03 11.42 -22.66
N PRO A 41 14.28 11.32 -21.34
CA PRO A 41 15.35 12.06 -20.69
C PRO A 41 16.73 11.72 -21.30
N LEU A 42 17.72 12.60 -21.11
CA LEU A 42 19.10 12.32 -21.59
C LEU A 42 19.67 11.02 -21.02
N LYS A 43 19.29 10.69 -19.79
CA LYS A 43 19.58 9.41 -19.12
C LYS A 43 18.27 8.80 -18.65
N PRO A 44 17.53 8.08 -19.51
CA PRO A 44 16.30 7.41 -19.10
C PRO A 44 16.59 6.31 -18.08
N LEU A 45 15.56 5.89 -17.35
CA LEU A 45 15.68 4.71 -16.51
C LEU A 45 15.66 3.46 -17.40
N VAL A 46 16.75 2.72 -17.42
CA VAL A 46 16.83 1.41 -18.07
C VAL A 46 16.24 0.37 -17.11
N VAL A 47 15.16 -0.28 -17.52
CA VAL A 47 14.53 -1.36 -16.73
C VAL A 47 15.25 -2.67 -17.05
N PRO A 48 15.92 -3.29 -16.06
CA PRO A 48 16.57 -4.57 -16.26
C PRO A 48 15.54 -5.67 -16.51
N LEU A 49 15.80 -6.53 -17.48
CA LEU A 49 15.02 -7.70 -17.82
C LEU A 49 15.87 -8.96 -17.69
N GLY A 50 15.23 -10.13 -17.61
CA GLY A 50 15.90 -11.42 -17.39
C GLY A 50 15.74 -11.95 -15.98
N GLU A 51 15.70 -11.11 -14.98
CA GLU A 51 15.40 -11.51 -13.61
C GLU A 51 13.94 -11.95 -13.46
N GLY A 52 13.68 -13.05 -12.74
CA GLY A 52 12.34 -13.59 -12.53
C GLY A 52 11.64 -14.06 -13.80
N GLY A 53 12.39 -14.40 -14.86
CA GLY A 53 11.85 -14.91 -16.12
C GLY A 53 11.28 -13.83 -17.06
N THR A 54 11.57 -12.56 -16.81
CA THR A 54 11.19 -11.46 -17.70
C THR A 54 12.07 -11.44 -18.96
N SER A 55 11.54 -10.95 -20.06
CA SER A 55 12.24 -10.88 -21.34
C SER A 55 11.86 -9.61 -22.10
N ILE A 56 12.66 -9.27 -23.09
CA ILE A 56 12.36 -8.17 -24.01
C ILE A 56 11.07 -8.48 -24.76
N GLY A 57 10.09 -7.57 -24.64
CA GLY A 57 8.75 -7.75 -25.16
C GLY A 57 8.55 -7.23 -26.58
N HIS A 58 7.31 -7.30 -27.04
CA HIS A 58 6.81 -6.74 -28.29
C HIS A 58 5.85 -5.59 -27.99
N TYR A 59 5.84 -4.60 -28.87
CA TYR A 59 4.88 -3.52 -28.79
C TYR A 59 3.49 -3.96 -29.28
N GLY A 60 2.48 -3.36 -28.70
CA GLY A 60 1.09 -3.49 -29.14
C GLY A 60 0.15 -4.08 -28.11
N GLY A 61 -1.11 -4.11 -28.45
CA GLY A 61 -2.16 -4.72 -27.66
C GLY A 61 -2.85 -3.79 -26.66
N THR A 62 -3.87 -4.35 -26.03
CA THR A 62 -4.67 -3.71 -25.00
C THR A 62 -4.75 -4.62 -23.78
N LEU A 63 -4.42 -4.12 -22.62
CA LEU A 63 -4.57 -4.79 -21.33
C LEU A 63 -5.93 -4.44 -20.73
N ASN A 64 -6.84 -5.40 -20.66
CA ASN A 64 -8.15 -5.22 -20.03
C ASN A 64 -8.12 -5.68 -18.59
N THR A 65 -8.66 -4.85 -17.69
CA THR A 65 -8.84 -5.16 -16.27
C THR A 65 -10.19 -4.64 -15.78
N LEU A 66 -10.69 -5.16 -14.66
CA LEU A 66 -11.99 -4.83 -14.09
C LEU A 66 -11.81 -4.09 -12.77
N ALA A 67 -12.76 -3.20 -12.46
CA ALA A 67 -12.80 -2.51 -11.17
C ALA A 67 -14.23 -2.31 -10.67
N GLY A 68 -14.41 -2.24 -9.37
CA GLY A 68 -15.71 -2.16 -8.72
C GLY A 68 -16.39 -0.79 -8.80
N ARG A 69 -15.65 0.27 -9.15
CA ARG A 69 -16.16 1.65 -9.16
C ARG A 69 -15.28 2.61 -9.95
N SER A 70 -15.86 3.70 -10.43
CA SER A 70 -15.19 4.71 -11.26
C SER A 70 -13.96 5.35 -10.58
N ARG A 71 -13.95 5.46 -9.25
CA ARG A 71 -12.78 5.96 -8.50
C ARG A 71 -11.53 5.09 -8.67
N ASP A 72 -11.68 3.86 -9.13
CA ASP A 72 -10.56 2.97 -9.37
C ASP A 72 -9.75 3.31 -10.65
N THR A 73 -10.05 4.43 -11.34
CA THR A 73 -9.14 5.09 -12.32
C THR A 73 -7.74 5.29 -11.75
N ARG A 74 -7.60 5.44 -10.43
CA ARG A 74 -6.30 5.44 -9.73
C ARG A 74 -5.42 4.21 -10.01
N LEU A 75 -5.97 3.12 -10.54
CA LEU A 75 -5.20 1.95 -10.95
C LEU A 75 -4.22 2.28 -12.10
N PHE A 76 -4.49 3.29 -12.93
CA PHE A 76 -3.49 3.79 -13.88
C PHE A 76 -2.23 4.29 -13.18
N THR A 77 -2.39 4.97 -12.02
CA THR A 77 -1.28 5.45 -11.20
C THR A 77 -0.64 4.33 -10.38
N ILE A 78 -1.46 3.42 -9.81
CA ILE A 78 -0.98 2.34 -8.95
C ILE A 78 -0.20 1.31 -9.76
N TYR A 79 -0.76 0.82 -10.87
CA TYR A 79 -0.11 -0.16 -11.75
C TYR A 79 1.00 0.48 -12.60
N GLY A 80 0.85 1.75 -12.99
CA GLY A 80 1.89 2.49 -13.70
C GLY A 80 3.16 2.68 -12.90
N TYR A 81 3.01 2.83 -11.60
CA TYR A 81 4.07 2.89 -10.60
C TYR A 81 5.26 3.78 -10.98
N ALA A 82 5.02 4.91 -11.65
CA ALA A 82 6.01 5.94 -11.82
C ALA A 82 6.04 6.82 -10.56
N ARG A 83 7.13 6.77 -9.82
CA ARG A 83 7.35 7.40 -8.52
C ARG A 83 8.63 8.22 -8.54
N LEU A 84 8.78 9.23 -7.67
CA LEU A 84 10.09 9.89 -7.50
C LEU A 84 11.14 8.88 -7.09
N VAL A 85 10.82 8.07 -6.08
CA VAL A 85 11.54 6.86 -5.68
C VAL A 85 10.51 5.73 -5.57
N GLY A 86 10.86 4.50 -5.87
CA GLY A 86 9.97 3.34 -5.80
C GLY A 86 10.64 2.15 -5.13
N TYR A 87 9.85 1.17 -4.74
CA TYR A 87 10.38 -0.11 -4.29
C TYR A 87 10.78 -0.97 -5.48
N ASP A 88 11.94 -1.63 -5.38
CA ASP A 88 12.31 -2.73 -6.25
C ASP A 88 11.68 -4.06 -5.75
N ARG A 89 11.97 -5.18 -6.43
CA ARG A 89 11.47 -6.51 -6.06
C ARG A 89 12.03 -7.05 -4.74
N HIS A 90 13.13 -6.46 -4.27
CA HIS A 90 13.79 -6.78 -3.00
C HIS A 90 13.37 -5.83 -1.88
N LEU A 91 12.37 -4.98 -2.14
CA LEU A 91 11.83 -3.99 -1.22
C LEU A 91 12.80 -2.87 -0.85
N ASN A 92 13.83 -2.62 -1.67
CA ASN A 92 14.70 -1.46 -1.51
C ASN A 92 14.06 -0.24 -2.16
N ILE A 93 14.20 0.92 -1.54
CA ILE A 93 13.81 2.20 -2.15
C ILE A 93 14.92 2.65 -3.11
N VAL A 94 14.55 2.77 -4.38
CA VAL A 94 15.47 3.14 -5.47
C VAL A 94 14.94 4.35 -6.26
N PRO A 95 15.81 5.20 -6.82
CA PRO A 95 15.40 6.28 -7.72
C PRO A 95 14.65 5.74 -8.94
N ASP A 96 13.59 6.45 -9.36
CA ASP A 96 12.81 6.12 -10.55
C ASP A 96 12.62 7.35 -11.46
N ILE A 97 11.69 8.25 -11.18
CA ILE A 97 11.57 9.56 -11.85
C ILE A 97 12.84 10.39 -11.55
N LEU A 98 13.36 10.31 -10.33
CA LEU A 98 14.64 10.91 -9.98
C LEU A 98 15.80 10.18 -10.67
N GLU A 99 16.82 10.93 -11.06
CA GLU A 99 18.12 10.35 -11.48
C GLU A 99 18.90 9.85 -10.25
N SER A 100 18.88 10.63 -9.16
CA SER A 100 19.55 10.27 -7.92
C SER A 100 18.93 10.98 -6.72
N ILE A 101 19.23 10.44 -5.54
CA ILE A 101 18.91 11.03 -4.25
C ILE A 101 20.13 10.95 -3.34
N ASP A 102 20.42 12.04 -2.63
CA ASP A 102 21.43 12.10 -1.58
C ASP A 102 20.75 12.38 -0.24
N VAL A 103 21.00 11.53 0.75
CA VAL A 103 20.42 11.63 2.08
C VAL A 103 21.52 11.82 3.10
N LYS A 104 21.44 12.88 3.90
CA LYS A 104 22.37 13.13 5.00
C LYS A 104 21.64 13.15 6.34
N GLU A 105 22.15 12.35 7.28
CA GLU A 105 21.64 12.25 8.65
C GLU A 105 20.13 11.96 8.74
N GLY A 106 19.54 11.33 7.72
CA GLY A 106 18.09 11.05 7.65
C GLY A 106 17.19 12.30 7.63
N ARG A 107 17.77 13.52 7.51
CA ARG A 107 17.03 14.79 7.63
C ARG A 107 17.26 15.78 6.49
N LEU A 108 18.24 15.57 5.65
CA LEU A 108 18.54 16.42 4.49
C LEU A 108 18.51 15.55 3.24
N PHE A 109 17.57 15.85 2.34
CA PHE A 109 17.31 15.07 1.13
C PHE A 109 17.51 15.96 -0.09
N THR A 110 18.49 15.64 -0.92
CA THR A 110 18.75 16.31 -2.19
C THR A 110 18.26 15.43 -3.33
N LEU A 111 17.27 15.90 -4.07
CA LEU A 111 16.57 15.17 -5.13
C LEU A 111 17.04 15.73 -6.48
N THR A 112 17.66 14.88 -7.31
CA THR A 112 18.13 15.25 -8.66
C THR A 112 17.22 14.63 -9.71
N LEU A 113 16.61 15.48 -10.55
CA LEU A 113 15.73 15.08 -11.64
C LEU A 113 16.53 14.60 -12.85
N ARG A 114 15.96 13.70 -13.64
CA ARG A 114 16.52 13.32 -14.93
C ARG A 114 16.45 14.50 -15.90
N LYS A 115 17.60 14.96 -16.39
CA LYS A 115 17.66 16.09 -17.32
C LYS A 115 16.88 15.79 -18.60
N GLY A 116 15.99 16.71 -18.99
CA GLY A 116 15.14 16.56 -20.18
C GLY A 116 13.89 15.71 -19.97
N HIS A 117 13.55 15.34 -18.73
CA HIS A 117 12.28 14.67 -18.43
C HIS A 117 11.08 15.58 -18.75
N ARG A 118 9.99 14.99 -19.23
CA ARG A 118 8.79 15.71 -19.68
C ARG A 118 7.52 15.11 -19.11
N TRP A 119 6.53 15.94 -18.93
CA TRP A 119 5.15 15.54 -18.71
C TRP A 119 4.54 14.89 -19.96
N SER A 120 3.41 14.20 -19.81
CA SER A 120 2.74 13.49 -20.90
C SER A 120 2.29 14.36 -22.08
N ASP A 121 2.17 15.66 -21.88
CA ASP A 121 1.86 16.66 -22.91
C ASP A 121 3.11 17.29 -23.55
N GLY A 122 4.30 16.89 -23.11
CA GLY A 122 5.59 17.33 -23.65
C GLY A 122 6.23 18.52 -22.96
N HIS A 123 5.57 19.17 -21.98
CA HIS A 123 6.21 20.21 -21.18
C HIS A 123 7.34 19.64 -20.32
N ALA A 124 8.37 20.43 -20.09
CA ALA A 124 9.50 20.04 -19.25
C ALA A 124 9.06 19.80 -17.80
N PHE A 125 9.53 18.71 -17.19
CA PHE A 125 9.39 18.43 -15.76
C PHE A 125 10.66 18.91 -15.05
N THR A 126 10.51 19.93 -14.19
CA THR A 126 11.64 20.66 -13.59
C THR A 126 11.42 20.97 -12.12
N ALA A 127 12.40 21.58 -11.47
CA ALA A 127 12.29 22.07 -10.10
C ALA A 127 11.15 23.09 -9.89
N GLU A 128 10.68 23.74 -10.97
CA GLU A 128 9.52 24.65 -10.91
C GLU A 128 8.22 23.92 -10.52
N ASP A 129 8.05 22.66 -10.90
CA ASP A 129 6.89 21.85 -10.54
C ASP A 129 6.85 21.55 -9.03
N PHE A 130 8.02 21.44 -8.39
CA PHE A 130 8.19 21.29 -6.94
C PHE A 130 7.99 22.62 -6.21
N ARG A 131 8.59 23.73 -6.74
CA ARG A 131 8.41 25.06 -6.19
C ARG A 131 6.93 25.46 -6.19
N TYR A 132 6.25 25.26 -7.32
CA TYR A 132 4.81 25.54 -7.44
C TYR A 132 4.00 24.75 -6.41
N TYR A 133 4.28 23.46 -6.26
CA TYR A 133 3.62 22.66 -5.23
C TYR A 133 3.85 23.22 -3.83
N TRP A 134 5.10 23.48 -3.47
CA TRP A 134 5.45 23.88 -2.11
C TRP A 134 4.95 25.28 -1.77
N GLU A 135 5.25 26.26 -2.62
CA GLU A 135 4.94 27.66 -2.35
C GLU A 135 3.49 28.04 -2.66
N ASP A 136 2.96 27.56 -3.80
CA ASP A 136 1.69 28.04 -4.32
C ASP A 136 0.51 27.09 -4.01
N VAL A 137 0.76 25.83 -3.63
CA VAL A 137 -0.28 24.84 -3.30
C VAL A 137 -0.24 24.46 -1.82
N ALA A 138 0.83 23.83 -1.34
CA ALA A 138 0.91 23.26 0.01
C ALA A 138 0.88 24.34 1.12
N ASN A 139 1.51 25.49 0.89
CA ASN A 139 1.55 26.63 1.81
C ASN A 139 0.48 27.69 1.51
N ASN A 140 -0.39 27.47 0.53
CA ASN A 140 -1.50 28.37 0.22
C ASN A 140 -2.73 28.03 1.07
N LYS A 141 -3.16 28.94 1.94
CA LYS A 141 -4.29 28.73 2.86
C LYS A 141 -5.65 28.54 2.18
N GLU A 142 -5.83 29.02 0.93
CA GLU A 142 -7.07 28.81 0.17
C GLU A 142 -7.09 27.42 -0.48
N LEU A 143 -5.95 26.86 -0.88
CA LEU A 143 -5.81 25.52 -1.47
C LEU A 143 -5.61 24.45 -0.40
N SER A 144 -4.82 24.74 0.61
CA SER A 144 -4.45 23.84 1.72
C SER A 144 -4.75 24.51 3.07
N PRO A 145 -6.03 24.59 3.50
CA PRO A 145 -6.40 25.27 4.76
C PRO A 145 -5.72 24.69 6.00
N SER A 146 -5.44 23.38 5.99
CA SER A 146 -4.74 22.66 7.07
C SER A 146 -3.21 22.76 6.99
N GLY A 147 -2.67 23.48 6.00
CA GLY A 147 -1.24 23.55 5.71
C GLY A 147 -0.70 22.34 4.94
N PRO A 148 0.63 22.18 4.90
CA PRO A 148 1.28 21.05 4.24
C PRO A 148 0.86 19.70 4.80
N PRO A 149 0.97 18.60 4.01
CA PRO A 149 0.69 17.25 4.48
C PRO A 149 1.46 16.87 5.74
N ARG A 150 0.81 16.12 6.65
CA ARG A 150 1.44 15.67 7.90
C ARG A 150 2.72 14.87 7.67
N ASP A 151 2.79 14.10 6.59
CA ASP A 151 3.99 13.32 6.21
C ASP A 151 5.22 14.19 5.93
N LEU A 152 5.03 15.49 5.69
CA LEU A 152 6.12 16.48 5.56
C LEU A 152 6.45 17.19 6.88
N MET A 153 5.70 16.93 7.95
CA MET A 153 5.89 17.59 9.24
C MET A 153 6.64 16.65 10.20
N VAL A 154 7.69 17.16 10.84
CA VAL A 154 8.43 16.45 11.89
C VAL A 154 8.29 17.24 13.18
N ASP A 155 7.60 16.69 14.19
CA ASP A 155 7.29 17.38 15.46
C ASP A 155 6.64 18.76 15.27
N GLY A 156 5.82 18.92 14.21
CA GLY A 156 5.19 20.19 13.87
C GLY A 156 6.07 21.15 13.03
N GLU A 157 7.33 20.77 12.76
CA GLU A 157 8.23 21.51 11.89
C GLU A 157 7.99 21.15 10.41
N ALA A 158 7.73 22.17 9.58
CA ALA A 158 7.71 22.03 8.12
C ALA A 158 9.13 21.97 7.55
N PRO A 159 9.35 21.30 6.39
CA PRO A 159 10.67 21.29 5.77
C PRO A 159 11.09 22.69 5.30
N ARG A 160 12.38 22.95 5.37
CA ARG A 160 12.99 23.97 4.55
C ARG A 160 13.15 23.41 3.14
N PHE A 161 12.48 24.05 2.19
CA PHE A 161 12.54 23.71 0.77
C PHE A 161 13.45 24.69 0.02
N GLU A 162 14.29 24.17 -0.86
CA GLU A 162 15.24 24.95 -1.66
C GLU A 162 15.29 24.42 -3.09
N VAL A 163 15.22 25.32 -4.06
CA VAL A 163 15.56 25.05 -5.46
C VAL A 163 17.03 25.36 -5.65
N LEU A 164 17.85 24.32 -5.88
CA LEU A 164 19.29 24.48 -6.05
C LEU A 164 19.65 24.83 -7.50
N ASN A 165 18.93 24.24 -8.46
CA ASN A 165 18.99 24.55 -9.89
C ASN A 165 17.75 23.98 -10.59
N GLU A 166 17.66 24.09 -11.92
CA GLU A 166 16.51 23.64 -12.72
C GLU A 166 16.16 22.15 -12.51
N ASN A 167 17.12 21.30 -12.17
CA ASN A 167 16.93 19.86 -12.04
C ASN A 167 17.20 19.34 -10.61
N THR A 168 17.36 20.22 -9.62
CA THR A 168 17.72 19.77 -8.26
C THR A 168 16.99 20.60 -7.21
N VAL A 169 16.30 19.87 -6.32
CA VAL A 169 15.62 20.45 -5.16
C VAL A 169 16.11 19.80 -3.87
N ARG A 170 15.94 20.48 -2.75
CA ARG A 170 16.31 20.00 -1.42
C ARG A 170 15.18 20.21 -0.42
N TYR A 171 14.96 19.19 0.39
CA TYR A 171 14.10 19.22 1.57
C TYR A 171 14.96 18.95 2.80
N SER A 172 14.81 19.73 3.87
CA SER A 172 15.56 19.52 5.11
C SER A 172 14.77 19.87 6.35
N TRP A 173 15.03 19.16 7.44
CA TRP A 173 14.43 19.35 8.77
C TRP A 173 15.53 19.44 9.83
N SER A 174 15.19 19.90 11.04
CA SER A 174 16.10 19.88 12.18
C SER A 174 16.36 18.47 12.72
N LYS A 175 15.42 17.55 12.52
CA LYS A 175 15.44 16.14 12.95
C LYS A 175 15.25 15.20 11.74
N PRO A 176 15.57 13.89 11.88
CA PRO A 176 15.29 12.89 10.86
C PRO A 176 13.81 12.83 10.45
N ASN A 177 13.55 12.57 9.16
CA ASN A 177 12.22 12.27 8.64
C ASN A 177 12.23 10.90 7.92
N PRO A 178 12.08 9.79 8.65
CA PRO A 178 12.11 8.45 8.08
C PRO A 178 10.88 8.15 7.20
N HIS A 179 9.81 8.94 7.30
CA HIS A 179 8.60 8.77 6.50
C HIS A 179 8.75 9.30 5.06
N PHE A 180 9.69 10.21 4.82
CA PHE A 180 9.72 11.00 3.59
C PHE A 180 9.85 10.15 2.32
N LEU A 181 10.82 9.24 2.25
CA LEU A 181 11.02 8.38 1.08
C LEU A 181 9.94 7.27 0.96
N PRO A 182 9.62 6.52 2.02
CA PRO A 182 8.56 5.50 1.95
C PRO A 182 7.21 6.05 1.51
N ARG A 183 6.85 7.25 1.93
CA ARG A 183 5.59 7.90 1.52
C ARG A 183 5.57 8.30 0.05
N MET A 184 6.70 8.56 -0.55
CA MET A 184 6.79 8.80 -2.01
C MET A 184 6.81 7.51 -2.82
N ALA A 185 7.27 6.39 -2.23
CA ALA A 185 7.37 5.09 -2.90
C ALA A 185 6.08 4.26 -2.84
N GLY A 186 5.16 4.55 -1.95
CA GLY A 186 3.95 3.77 -1.69
C GLY A 186 2.96 3.70 -2.84
N ALA A 187 1.93 2.86 -2.68
CA ALA A 187 0.83 2.70 -3.64
C ALA A 187 0.03 4.00 -3.80
N SER A 188 -0.16 4.74 -2.71
CA SER A 188 -0.70 6.11 -2.72
C SER A 188 0.41 7.10 -2.38
N PRO A 189 1.22 7.51 -3.37
CA PRO A 189 2.42 8.27 -3.11
C PRO A 189 2.12 9.71 -2.68
N LEU A 190 2.98 10.24 -1.83
CA LEU A 190 3.02 11.67 -1.56
C LEU A 190 3.58 12.40 -2.79
N PHE A 191 2.72 13.08 -3.51
CA PHE A 191 3.13 13.92 -4.63
C PHE A 191 3.60 15.29 -4.12
N ILE A 192 4.90 15.55 -4.18
CA ILE A 192 5.53 16.82 -3.78
C ILE A 192 5.84 17.71 -5.00
N PHE A 193 5.13 17.51 -6.09
CA PHE A 193 5.24 18.25 -7.35
C PHE A 193 3.88 18.29 -8.05
N ARG A 194 3.70 19.27 -8.93
CA ARG A 194 2.49 19.46 -9.74
C ARG A 194 2.85 19.97 -11.13
N PRO A 195 2.05 19.66 -12.18
CA PRO A 195 2.25 20.24 -13.51
C PRO A 195 1.94 21.75 -13.47
N ALA A 196 2.93 22.54 -13.11
CA ALA A 196 2.80 23.97 -12.87
C ALA A 196 2.25 24.70 -14.10
N HIS A 197 2.71 24.36 -15.32
CA HIS A 197 2.24 24.96 -16.57
C HIS A 197 0.74 24.76 -16.81
N TYR A 198 0.17 23.63 -16.38
CA TYR A 198 -1.26 23.36 -16.50
C TYR A 198 -2.06 24.04 -15.39
N LEU A 199 -1.66 23.88 -14.12
CA LEU A 199 -2.45 24.33 -12.97
C LEU A 199 -2.40 25.85 -12.75
N LYS A 200 -1.35 26.55 -13.18
CA LYS A 200 -1.27 28.02 -13.12
C LYS A 200 -2.42 28.70 -13.85
N GLN A 201 -3.01 28.07 -14.87
CA GLN A 201 -4.18 28.60 -15.58
C GLN A 201 -5.42 28.73 -14.68
N PHE A 202 -5.48 27.94 -13.60
CA PHE A 202 -6.60 27.90 -12.65
C PHE A 202 -6.24 28.51 -11.30
N HIS A 203 -5.04 29.07 -11.17
CA HIS A 203 -4.57 29.65 -9.92
C HIS A 203 -4.68 31.18 -9.92
N LYS A 204 -5.29 31.74 -8.86
CA LYS A 204 -5.54 33.21 -8.71
C LYS A 204 -4.29 34.05 -8.89
N LYS A 205 -3.12 33.59 -8.42
CA LYS A 205 -1.84 34.32 -8.54
C LYS A 205 -1.40 34.50 -10.00
N TYR A 206 -1.74 33.58 -10.90
CA TYR A 206 -1.18 33.48 -12.25
C TYR A 206 -2.19 33.77 -13.37
N SER A 207 -3.49 33.54 -13.12
CA SER A 207 -4.53 33.65 -14.13
C SER A 207 -5.31 34.95 -14.05
N ALA A 208 -5.12 35.83 -15.01
CA ALA A 208 -5.89 37.10 -15.12
C ALA A 208 -7.40 36.82 -15.25
N LYS A 209 -7.79 35.72 -15.86
CA LYS A 209 -9.19 35.29 -15.95
C LYS A 209 -9.76 35.00 -14.56
N VAL A 210 -9.07 34.19 -13.75
CA VAL A 210 -9.48 33.84 -12.38
C VAL A 210 -9.57 35.11 -11.52
N GLN A 211 -8.57 36.01 -11.61
CA GLN A 211 -8.57 37.27 -10.87
C GLN A 211 -9.79 38.11 -11.18
N ARG A 212 -10.15 38.23 -12.45
CA ARG A 212 -11.31 38.99 -12.91
C ARG A 212 -12.61 38.38 -12.41
N GLU A 213 -12.80 37.06 -12.62
CA GLU A 213 -14.01 36.34 -12.19
C GLU A 213 -14.24 36.45 -10.67
N GLU A 214 -13.16 36.41 -9.87
CA GLU A 214 -13.22 36.58 -8.40
C GLU A 214 -13.57 38.04 -8.03
N ALA A 215 -12.94 39.04 -8.69
CA ALA A 215 -13.17 40.44 -8.40
C ALA A 215 -14.59 40.89 -8.77
N GLU A 216 -15.14 40.38 -9.87
CA GLU A 216 -16.49 40.69 -10.37
C GLU A 216 -17.59 39.85 -9.69
N GLY A 217 -17.22 38.83 -8.88
CA GLY A 217 -18.17 37.91 -8.27
C GLY A 217 -18.91 37.04 -9.29
N THR A 218 -18.36 36.89 -10.49
CA THR A 218 -18.94 36.12 -11.60
C THR A 218 -18.52 34.63 -11.58
N ALA A 219 -17.59 34.27 -10.72
CA ALA A 219 -17.10 32.88 -10.57
C ALA A 219 -18.23 31.95 -10.08
N LYS A 220 -18.57 30.93 -10.87
CA LYS A 220 -19.57 29.92 -10.51
C LYS A 220 -19.13 29.05 -9.31
N ARG A 221 -17.85 28.93 -9.03
CA ARG A 221 -17.23 28.23 -7.92
C ARG A 221 -15.98 28.95 -7.48
N ARG A 222 -15.61 28.85 -6.19
CA ARG A 222 -14.32 29.36 -5.69
C ARG A 222 -13.17 28.79 -6.53
N TRP A 223 -12.22 29.61 -6.88
CA TRP A 223 -11.06 29.21 -7.69
C TRP A 223 -10.29 28.03 -7.05
N SER A 224 -10.15 28.05 -5.72
CA SER A 224 -9.47 26.99 -4.99
C SER A 224 -10.19 25.64 -5.11
N ALA A 225 -11.52 25.62 -5.12
CA ALA A 225 -12.30 24.42 -5.34
C ALA A 225 -12.15 23.87 -6.77
N VAL A 226 -12.04 24.77 -7.77
CA VAL A 226 -11.77 24.40 -9.17
C VAL A 226 -10.36 23.82 -9.30
N HIS A 227 -9.36 24.52 -8.77
CA HIS A 227 -7.96 24.09 -8.79
C HIS A 227 -7.80 22.71 -8.13
N ASN A 228 -8.28 22.52 -6.90
CA ASN A 228 -8.16 21.26 -6.17
C ASN A 228 -8.87 20.10 -6.86
N ARG A 229 -10.01 20.36 -7.53
CA ARG A 229 -10.70 19.34 -8.32
C ARG A 229 -9.88 18.91 -9.55
N LEU A 230 -9.16 19.82 -10.18
CA LEU A 230 -8.33 19.55 -11.35
C LEU A 230 -6.96 18.97 -10.99
N ASP A 231 -6.48 19.21 -9.75
CA ASP A 231 -5.19 18.78 -9.23
C ASP A 231 -5.31 17.43 -8.52
N ASN A 232 -5.54 16.35 -9.28
CA ASN A 232 -5.59 15.00 -8.71
C ASN A 232 -4.75 14.00 -9.52
N LEU A 233 -3.42 14.06 -9.33
CA LEU A 233 -2.47 13.15 -9.96
C LEU A 233 -2.67 11.69 -9.56
N TYR A 234 -3.27 11.44 -8.39
CA TYR A 234 -3.45 10.09 -7.89
C TYR A 234 -4.64 9.37 -8.54
N GLU A 235 -5.81 10.00 -8.59
CA GLU A 235 -7.00 9.36 -9.15
C GLU A 235 -6.96 9.30 -10.68
N GLY A 236 -6.27 10.26 -11.33
CA GLY A 236 -6.12 10.25 -12.80
C GLY A 236 -7.44 10.34 -13.55
N ASP A 237 -8.48 10.92 -12.94
CA ASP A 237 -9.83 11.06 -13.47
C ASP A 237 -10.00 12.30 -14.36
N ASN A 238 -9.04 13.22 -14.35
CA ASN A 238 -8.96 14.37 -15.22
C ASN A 238 -8.03 14.09 -16.41
N PRO A 239 -8.57 13.81 -17.63
CA PRO A 239 -7.75 13.49 -18.80
C PRO A 239 -6.90 14.66 -19.32
N ASP A 240 -7.17 15.90 -18.89
CA ASP A 240 -6.39 17.07 -19.30
C ASP A 240 -5.21 17.34 -18.36
N LEU A 241 -5.18 16.70 -17.16
CA LEU A 241 -4.07 16.84 -16.23
C LEU A 241 -2.87 16.03 -16.73
N PRO A 242 -1.74 16.68 -17.04
CA PRO A 242 -0.54 15.96 -17.44
C PRO A 242 -0.06 14.99 -16.34
N THR A 243 0.46 13.84 -16.76
CA THR A 243 0.96 12.80 -15.85
C THR A 243 2.36 12.33 -16.24
N LEU A 244 3.04 11.67 -15.31
CA LEU A 244 4.32 10.98 -15.57
C LEU A 244 4.13 9.45 -15.64
N GLN A 245 2.89 8.96 -15.58
CA GLN A 245 2.57 7.52 -15.62
C GLN A 245 2.73 6.95 -17.04
N PRO A 246 2.91 5.62 -17.21
CA PRO A 246 3.09 4.98 -18.53
C PRO A 246 1.84 5.03 -19.40
N TRP A 247 0.65 5.13 -18.81
CA TRP A 247 -0.62 5.30 -19.53
C TRP A 247 -1.34 6.54 -19.06
N VAL A 248 -1.84 7.31 -20.02
CA VAL A 248 -2.61 8.54 -19.82
C VAL A 248 -4.08 8.24 -20.02
N ASN A 249 -4.90 8.44 -18.99
CA ASN A 249 -6.35 8.30 -19.15
C ASN A 249 -6.89 9.33 -20.13
N THR A 250 -7.71 8.88 -21.08
CA THR A 250 -8.37 9.73 -22.10
C THR A 250 -9.87 9.84 -21.91
N THR A 251 -10.42 9.19 -20.87
CA THR A 251 -11.87 9.12 -20.65
C THR A 251 -12.27 9.97 -19.45
N ARG A 252 -13.23 10.87 -19.62
CA ARG A 252 -13.82 11.67 -18.54
C ARG A 252 -14.92 10.90 -17.81
N PRO A 253 -14.98 10.96 -16.47
CA PRO A 253 -16.13 10.47 -15.73
C PRO A 253 -17.38 11.39 -15.97
N PRO A 254 -18.63 10.84 -15.87
CA PRO A 254 -18.92 9.43 -15.56
C PRO A 254 -18.77 8.52 -16.80
N ALA A 255 -18.20 7.34 -16.60
CA ALA A 255 -18.04 6.32 -17.63
C ALA A 255 -17.95 4.92 -17.01
N ASP A 256 -18.37 3.90 -17.77
CA ASP A 256 -18.26 2.51 -17.39
C ASP A 256 -16.97 1.86 -17.90
N ARG A 257 -16.21 2.60 -18.71
CA ARG A 257 -14.96 2.15 -19.31
C ARG A 257 -14.00 3.31 -19.45
N PHE A 258 -12.84 3.19 -18.84
CA PHE A 258 -11.75 4.17 -18.91
C PHE A 258 -10.61 3.61 -19.76
N VAL A 259 -10.08 4.43 -20.64
CA VAL A 259 -9.03 4.06 -21.60
C VAL A 259 -7.77 4.87 -21.31
N GLY A 260 -6.72 4.19 -20.87
CA GLY A 260 -5.38 4.75 -20.81
C GLY A 260 -4.62 4.44 -22.10
N VAL A 261 -4.03 5.45 -22.71
CA VAL A 261 -3.16 5.31 -23.89
C VAL A 261 -1.71 5.51 -23.48
N ARG A 262 -0.79 4.93 -24.24
CA ARG A 262 0.66 5.09 -24.06
C ARG A 262 1.04 6.56 -23.86
N ASN A 263 1.81 6.85 -22.82
CA ASN A 263 2.45 8.15 -22.62
C ASN A 263 3.65 8.26 -23.58
N PRO A 264 3.62 9.19 -24.56
CA PRO A 264 4.71 9.32 -25.52
C PRO A 264 6.01 9.84 -24.90
N TYR A 265 5.97 10.43 -23.72
CA TYR A 265 7.13 10.99 -23.00
C TYR A 265 7.54 10.18 -21.78
N PHE A 266 7.12 8.90 -21.70
CA PHE A 266 7.46 8.06 -20.56
C PHE A 266 8.98 7.83 -20.47
N HIS A 267 9.54 7.95 -19.27
CA HIS A 267 10.96 8.07 -19.00
C HIS A 267 11.74 6.75 -18.95
N ARG A 268 11.05 5.59 -19.04
CA ARG A 268 11.69 4.27 -18.94
C ARG A 268 11.90 3.66 -20.32
N VAL A 269 13.04 2.96 -20.45
CA VAL A 269 13.38 2.16 -21.62
C VAL A 269 13.81 0.76 -21.18
N ASP A 270 13.74 -0.21 -22.09
CA ASP A 270 14.36 -1.52 -21.88
C ASP A 270 15.87 -1.48 -22.20
N GLU A 271 16.55 -2.61 -22.00
CA GLU A 271 17.98 -2.79 -22.25
C GLU A 271 18.39 -2.68 -23.73
N ARG A 272 17.43 -2.64 -24.66
CA ARG A 272 17.64 -2.40 -26.09
C ARG A 272 17.21 -0.99 -26.53
N GLY A 273 16.96 -0.09 -25.57
CA GLY A 273 16.56 1.28 -25.85
C GLY A 273 15.11 1.42 -26.36
N ARG A 274 14.25 0.42 -26.18
CA ARG A 274 12.83 0.51 -26.54
C ARG A 274 12.09 1.30 -25.48
N GLN A 275 11.41 2.38 -25.88
CA GLN A 275 10.62 3.16 -24.94
C GLN A 275 9.41 2.35 -24.43
N LEU A 276 9.28 2.19 -23.12
CA LEU A 276 8.13 1.55 -22.47
C LEU A 276 6.90 2.49 -22.43
N PRO A 277 5.70 1.98 -22.16
CA PRO A 277 5.30 0.57 -21.98
C PRO A 277 5.30 -0.22 -23.30
N TYR A 278 5.35 -1.57 -23.24
CA TYR A 278 5.15 -2.39 -24.45
C TYR A 278 3.68 -2.37 -24.90
N ILE A 279 2.74 -2.47 -23.95
CA ILE A 279 1.29 -2.44 -24.26
C ILE A 279 0.84 -1.01 -24.55
N ASP A 280 0.13 -0.82 -25.66
CA ASP A 280 -0.29 0.50 -26.12
C ASP A 280 -1.45 1.08 -25.31
N ARG A 281 -2.35 0.23 -24.81
CA ARG A 281 -3.56 0.66 -24.12
C ARG A 281 -3.79 -0.17 -22.85
N MET A 282 -4.26 0.48 -21.82
CA MET A 282 -4.83 -0.17 -20.64
C MET A 282 -6.29 0.25 -20.50
N VAL A 283 -7.18 -0.72 -20.40
CA VAL A 283 -8.63 -0.48 -20.27
C VAL A 283 -9.10 -0.97 -18.93
N LEU A 284 -9.76 -0.07 -18.22
CA LEU A 284 -10.42 -0.34 -16.96
C LEU A 284 -11.94 -0.34 -17.17
N ALA A 285 -12.58 -1.50 -17.12
CA ALA A 285 -14.03 -1.64 -17.21
C ALA A 285 -14.64 -1.73 -15.80
N ILE A 286 -15.69 -0.94 -15.57
CA ILE A 286 -16.40 -0.90 -14.29
C ILE A 286 -17.47 -1.99 -14.26
N ALA A 287 -17.48 -2.79 -13.20
CA ALA A 287 -18.48 -3.83 -12.95
C ALA A 287 -18.77 -3.92 -11.46
N ASP A 288 -19.96 -4.41 -11.09
CA ASP A 288 -20.22 -4.72 -9.69
C ASP A 288 -19.17 -5.69 -9.14
N SER A 289 -18.58 -5.39 -7.98
CA SER A 289 -17.50 -6.19 -7.38
C SER A 289 -17.88 -7.66 -7.19
N LYS A 290 -19.15 -7.96 -6.96
CA LYS A 290 -19.66 -9.33 -6.84
C LYS A 290 -19.66 -10.10 -8.16
N LEU A 291 -19.72 -9.40 -9.29
CA LEU A 291 -19.68 -9.99 -10.65
C LEU A 291 -18.27 -10.14 -11.18
N ILE A 292 -17.27 -9.47 -10.59
CA ILE A 292 -15.88 -9.50 -11.07
C ILE A 292 -15.32 -10.93 -11.14
N PRO A 293 -15.52 -11.82 -10.15
CA PRO A 293 -15.04 -13.20 -10.28
C PRO A 293 -15.61 -13.94 -11.49
N ALA A 294 -16.91 -13.80 -11.74
CA ALA A 294 -17.57 -14.42 -12.89
C ALA A 294 -17.05 -13.84 -14.22
N LYS A 295 -16.92 -12.53 -14.31
CA LYS A 295 -16.37 -11.83 -15.50
C LYS A 295 -14.90 -12.19 -15.77
N ALA A 296 -14.07 -12.27 -14.74
CA ALA A 296 -12.69 -12.73 -14.88
C ALA A 296 -12.64 -14.18 -15.36
N GLY A 297 -13.50 -15.06 -14.82
CA GLY A 297 -13.64 -16.45 -15.23
C GLY A 297 -14.18 -16.64 -16.64
N SER A 298 -14.96 -15.71 -17.18
CA SER A 298 -15.40 -15.73 -18.59
C SER A 298 -14.38 -15.13 -19.55
N GLY A 299 -13.24 -14.61 -19.05
CA GLY A 299 -12.18 -14.06 -19.90
C GLY A 299 -12.36 -12.60 -20.27
N ASP A 300 -13.19 -11.83 -19.55
CA ASP A 300 -13.39 -10.39 -19.80
C ASP A 300 -12.17 -9.55 -19.37
N ALA A 301 -11.23 -10.13 -18.61
CA ALA A 301 -10.00 -9.48 -18.18
C ALA A 301 -8.76 -10.21 -18.72
N ASP A 302 -7.71 -9.43 -19.03
CA ASP A 302 -6.39 -9.97 -19.39
C ASP A 302 -5.50 -10.09 -18.15
N LEU A 303 -5.74 -9.27 -17.12
CA LEU A 303 -5.07 -9.32 -15.82
C LEU A 303 -6.06 -8.90 -14.74
N GLN A 304 -6.32 -9.79 -13.78
CA GLN A 304 -7.23 -9.52 -12.66
C GLN A 304 -6.78 -10.22 -11.38
N ALA A 305 -6.73 -9.46 -10.28
CA ALA A 305 -6.59 -10.01 -8.93
C ALA A 305 -7.50 -9.26 -7.95
N ARG A 306 -7.73 -7.96 -8.20
CA ARG A 306 -8.63 -7.14 -7.39
C ARG A 306 -10.04 -7.72 -7.41
N ASP A 307 -10.68 -7.73 -6.24
CA ASP A 307 -12.02 -8.32 -6.03
C ASP A 307 -12.11 -9.84 -6.35
N LEU A 308 -10.94 -10.52 -6.38
CA LEU A 308 -10.84 -11.98 -6.34
C LEU A 308 -10.30 -12.40 -4.97
N ASN A 309 -10.78 -13.54 -4.46
CA ASN A 309 -10.30 -14.15 -3.23
C ASN A 309 -10.18 -15.68 -3.40
N PHE A 310 -9.60 -16.37 -2.42
CA PHE A 310 -9.24 -17.78 -2.58
C PHE A 310 -10.45 -18.71 -2.80
N ASN A 311 -11.63 -18.38 -2.28
CA ASN A 311 -12.83 -19.18 -2.53
C ASN A 311 -13.29 -19.18 -4.01
N ASN A 312 -12.81 -18.23 -4.82
CA ASN A 312 -13.04 -18.24 -6.27
C ASN A 312 -12.11 -19.19 -7.04
N TYR A 313 -11.06 -19.73 -6.40
CA TYR A 313 -9.99 -20.46 -7.08
C TYR A 313 -10.48 -21.64 -7.91
N THR A 314 -11.31 -22.51 -7.32
CA THR A 314 -11.81 -23.72 -8.02
C THR A 314 -12.59 -23.35 -9.28
N PHE A 315 -13.49 -22.37 -9.18
CA PHE A 315 -14.25 -21.86 -10.31
C PHE A 315 -13.34 -21.27 -11.40
N LEU A 316 -12.40 -20.41 -11.02
CA LEU A 316 -11.45 -19.81 -11.95
C LEU A 316 -10.58 -20.88 -12.63
N LYS A 317 -10.13 -21.87 -11.88
CA LYS A 317 -9.32 -22.97 -12.40
C LYS A 317 -10.05 -23.84 -13.44
N GLN A 318 -11.35 -24.06 -13.26
CA GLN A 318 -12.18 -24.78 -14.21
C GLN A 318 -12.33 -24.04 -15.55
N GLY A 319 -12.39 -22.69 -15.51
CA GLY A 319 -12.57 -21.86 -16.72
C GLY A 319 -11.33 -21.65 -17.57
N GLU A 320 -10.13 -22.01 -17.10
CA GLU A 320 -8.84 -21.67 -17.74
C GLU A 320 -8.78 -22.06 -19.23
N LYS A 321 -9.02 -23.33 -19.53
CA LYS A 321 -8.86 -23.87 -20.91
C LYS A 321 -9.89 -23.27 -21.87
N THR A 322 -11.11 -23.07 -21.41
CA THR A 322 -12.21 -22.57 -22.24
C THR A 322 -12.02 -21.09 -22.59
N ASN A 323 -11.46 -20.32 -21.65
CA ASN A 323 -11.39 -18.86 -21.76
C ASN A 323 -9.96 -18.32 -21.95
N ASN A 324 -8.97 -19.20 -22.22
CA ASN A 324 -7.59 -18.88 -22.58
C ASN A 324 -6.89 -17.97 -21.56
N TYR A 325 -6.97 -18.31 -20.29
CA TYR A 325 -6.24 -17.67 -19.20
C TYR A 325 -5.62 -18.71 -18.27
N ARG A 326 -4.69 -18.28 -17.43
CA ARG A 326 -4.14 -19.05 -16.31
C ARG A 326 -4.48 -18.38 -14.99
N THR A 327 -4.75 -19.19 -13.97
CA THR A 327 -4.96 -18.74 -12.58
C THR A 327 -3.69 -19.00 -11.80
N LEU A 328 -2.96 -17.95 -11.48
CA LEU A 328 -1.79 -18.00 -10.60
C LEU A 328 -2.24 -17.84 -9.16
N LEU A 329 -1.49 -18.43 -8.24
CA LEU A 329 -1.67 -18.22 -6.80
C LEU A 329 -0.50 -17.40 -6.27
N TRP A 330 -0.71 -16.11 -6.13
CA TRP A 330 0.21 -15.23 -5.43
C TRP A 330 -0.07 -15.30 -3.93
N ARG A 331 0.69 -14.60 -3.12
CA ARG A 331 0.43 -14.53 -1.68
C ARG A 331 -0.12 -13.17 -1.29
N ALA A 332 -1.20 -13.17 -0.51
CA ALA A 332 -1.64 -11.96 0.18
C ALA A 332 -0.58 -11.59 1.23
N ALA A 333 -0.07 -10.37 1.18
CA ALA A 333 1.06 -9.96 2.02
C ALA A 333 0.61 -9.23 3.29
N ARG A 334 -0.35 -9.81 4.00
CA ARG A 334 -0.76 -9.37 5.34
C ARG A 334 -0.09 -10.21 6.41
N GLY A 335 0.24 -9.60 7.54
CA GLY A 335 0.83 -10.32 8.68
C GLY A 335 -0.09 -11.39 9.26
N SER A 336 -1.41 -11.17 9.22
CA SER A 336 -2.43 -12.21 9.35
C SER A 336 -3.62 -11.88 8.45
N HIS A 337 -4.10 -12.88 7.71
CA HIS A 337 -5.25 -12.69 6.81
C HIS A 337 -6.55 -12.55 7.60
N VAL A 338 -6.68 -13.34 8.66
CA VAL A 338 -7.75 -13.24 9.65
C VAL A 338 -7.13 -13.17 11.04
N ALA A 339 -7.50 -12.18 11.83
CA ALA A 339 -7.02 -11.99 13.20
C ALA A 339 -8.16 -11.57 14.13
N LEU A 340 -8.04 -11.97 15.39
CA LEU A 340 -8.94 -11.59 16.47
C LEU A 340 -8.33 -10.43 17.26
N PHE A 341 -9.16 -9.46 17.60
CA PHE A 341 -8.77 -8.23 18.29
C PHE A 341 -9.49 -8.14 19.66
N PRO A 342 -8.86 -8.62 20.74
CA PRO A 342 -9.34 -8.32 22.10
C PRO A 342 -9.33 -6.81 22.35
N ASN A 343 -10.46 -6.21 22.71
CA ASN A 343 -10.52 -4.77 22.96
C ASN A 343 -10.04 -4.40 24.38
N LEU A 344 -8.82 -3.94 24.52
CA LEU A 344 -8.21 -3.55 25.79
C LEU A 344 -8.84 -2.30 26.42
N ASN A 345 -9.67 -1.59 25.67
CA ASN A 345 -10.42 -0.41 26.09
C ASN A 345 -11.93 -0.71 26.29
N VAL A 346 -12.34 -1.98 26.39
CA VAL A 346 -13.74 -2.34 26.61
C VAL A 346 -14.26 -1.72 27.91
N ASN A 347 -15.53 -1.27 27.92
CA ASN A 347 -16.13 -0.57 29.06
C ASN A 347 -16.43 -1.49 30.25
N ASP A 348 -16.80 -2.76 30.00
CA ASP A 348 -17.08 -3.75 31.04
C ASP A 348 -15.78 -4.02 31.86
N PRO A 349 -15.75 -3.71 33.17
CA PRO A 349 -14.54 -3.80 33.96
C PRO A 349 -14.01 -5.22 34.13
N VAL A 350 -14.90 -6.22 34.13
CA VAL A 350 -14.51 -7.64 34.25
C VAL A 350 -13.83 -8.10 32.96
N TRP A 351 -14.43 -7.81 31.83
CA TRP A 351 -13.83 -8.08 30.54
C TRP A 351 -12.53 -7.28 30.31
N ARG A 352 -12.49 -6.00 30.71
CA ARG A 352 -11.30 -5.16 30.61
C ARG A 352 -10.11 -5.77 31.37
N ALA A 353 -10.34 -6.17 32.63
CA ALA A 353 -9.30 -6.82 33.43
C ALA A 353 -8.82 -8.12 32.79
N LEU A 354 -9.74 -8.97 32.34
CA LEU A 354 -9.43 -10.26 31.75
C LEU A 354 -8.70 -10.13 30.40
N LEU A 355 -9.16 -9.25 29.49
CA LEU A 355 -8.52 -9.03 28.20
C LEU A 355 -7.14 -8.38 28.31
N ARG A 356 -6.87 -7.62 29.40
CA ARG A 356 -5.56 -7.04 29.70
C ARG A 356 -4.57 -8.04 30.30
N ASP A 357 -5.04 -9.15 30.85
CA ASP A 357 -4.16 -10.22 31.33
C ASP A 357 -3.61 -11.02 30.12
N VAL A 358 -2.30 -11.05 29.99
CA VAL A 358 -1.61 -11.73 28.87
C VAL A 358 -1.88 -13.24 28.87
N ARG A 359 -2.07 -13.86 30.05
CA ARG A 359 -2.35 -15.30 30.15
C ARG A 359 -3.66 -15.66 29.45
N PHE A 360 -4.67 -14.77 29.55
CA PHE A 360 -5.94 -14.97 28.86
C PHE A 360 -5.76 -14.91 27.35
N ARG A 361 -5.09 -13.89 26.82
CA ARG A 361 -4.84 -13.77 25.37
C ARG A 361 -4.01 -14.92 24.81
N ARG A 362 -2.97 -15.37 25.56
CA ARG A 362 -2.18 -16.56 25.21
C ARG A 362 -3.02 -17.83 25.22
N ALA A 363 -3.90 -18.01 26.20
CA ALA A 363 -4.81 -19.16 26.26
C ALA A 363 -5.76 -19.19 25.05
N LEU A 364 -6.33 -18.04 24.67
CA LEU A 364 -7.16 -17.92 23.48
C LEU A 364 -6.40 -18.31 22.21
N SER A 365 -5.16 -17.84 22.06
CA SER A 365 -4.31 -18.15 20.91
C SER A 365 -3.95 -19.64 20.82
N LEU A 366 -3.54 -20.25 21.95
CA LEU A 366 -3.20 -21.68 22.04
C LEU A 366 -4.41 -22.61 21.80
N ALA A 367 -5.63 -22.10 22.02
CA ALA A 367 -6.86 -22.85 21.79
C ALA A 367 -7.35 -22.81 20.33
N ILE A 368 -6.66 -22.12 19.42
CA ILE A 368 -6.99 -22.10 18.00
C ILE A 368 -6.21 -23.20 17.27
N ASP A 369 -6.92 -24.13 16.65
CA ASP A 369 -6.33 -25.11 15.74
C ASP A 369 -6.14 -24.48 14.34
N ARG A 370 -5.00 -23.81 14.16
CA ARG A 370 -4.64 -23.14 12.90
C ARG A 370 -4.46 -24.13 11.75
N SER A 371 -4.04 -25.36 12.07
CA SER A 371 -3.87 -26.42 11.07
C SER A 371 -5.23 -26.83 10.50
N LEU A 372 -6.25 -26.99 11.36
CA LEU A 372 -7.62 -27.27 10.93
C LEU A 372 -8.14 -26.15 10.02
N VAL A 373 -7.98 -24.89 10.43
CA VAL A 373 -8.39 -23.74 9.63
C VAL A 373 -7.68 -23.75 8.26
N ASN A 374 -6.37 -23.97 8.23
CA ASN A 374 -5.58 -24.02 7.01
C ASN A 374 -6.03 -25.13 6.07
N GLN A 375 -6.24 -26.35 6.61
CA GLN A 375 -6.67 -27.51 5.81
C GLN A 375 -8.08 -27.30 5.23
N VAL A 376 -9.03 -26.86 6.05
CA VAL A 376 -10.45 -26.75 5.65
C VAL A 376 -10.68 -25.61 4.66
N LEU A 377 -10.12 -24.43 4.91
CA LEU A 377 -10.43 -23.22 4.13
C LEU A 377 -9.41 -22.91 3.05
N TYR A 378 -8.14 -23.32 3.23
CA TYR A 378 -7.05 -22.94 2.33
C TYR A 378 -6.32 -24.16 1.73
N PHE A 379 -6.84 -25.37 1.90
CA PHE A 379 -6.28 -26.63 1.33
C PHE A 379 -4.82 -26.86 1.76
N GLY A 380 -4.43 -26.36 2.94
CA GLY A 380 -3.05 -26.42 3.43
C GLY A 380 -2.09 -25.43 2.75
N LEU A 381 -2.59 -24.49 1.94
CA LEU A 381 -1.77 -23.59 1.14
C LEU A 381 -1.44 -22.24 1.85
N ALA A 382 -2.13 -21.93 2.93
CA ALA A 382 -1.83 -20.77 3.78
C ALA A 382 -0.69 -21.08 4.77
N VAL A 383 -0.28 -20.10 5.54
CA VAL A 383 0.76 -20.24 6.58
C VAL A 383 0.12 -20.08 7.96
N GLU A 384 0.30 -21.07 8.82
CA GLU A 384 -0.09 -21.02 10.23
C GLU A 384 0.82 -20.05 10.97
N ALA A 385 0.27 -18.98 11.50
CA ALA A 385 1.09 -17.90 12.04
C ALA A 385 0.37 -17.03 13.07
N ASN A 386 1.15 -16.39 13.94
CA ASN A 386 0.75 -15.21 14.66
C ASN A 386 0.48 -14.02 13.70
N ASN A 387 -0.04 -12.93 14.25
CA ASN A 387 -0.08 -11.64 13.56
C ASN A 387 1.30 -10.99 13.59
N THR A 388 2.11 -11.21 12.55
CA THR A 388 3.49 -10.74 12.45
C THR A 388 3.92 -10.53 11.00
N VAL A 389 5.16 -10.09 10.78
CA VAL A 389 5.74 -9.92 9.44
C VAL A 389 5.94 -11.28 8.75
N LEU A 390 5.87 -11.29 7.42
CA LEU A 390 6.05 -12.47 6.59
C LEU A 390 7.52 -12.78 6.35
N GLU A 391 7.82 -14.03 5.98
CA GLU A 391 9.18 -14.54 5.74
C GLU A 391 9.98 -13.73 4.70
N ALA A 392 9.31 -13.10 3.75
CA ALA A 392 9.96 -12.25 2.75
C ALA A 392 10.31 -10.84 3.25
N SER A 393 9.87 -10.45 4.45
CA SER A 393 10.31 -9.20 5.09
C SER A 393 11.73 -9.35 5.63
N PRO A 394 12.61 -8.35 5.47
CA PRO A 394 13.94 -8.35 6.10
C PRO A 394 13.89 -8.36 7.64
N LEU A 395 12.74 -8.05 8.22
CA LEU A 395 12.49 -8.06 9.67
C LEU A 395 11.99 -9.40 10.19
N PHE A 396 11.83 -10.41 9.33
CA PHE A 396 11.29 -11.70 9.74
C PHE A 396 12.26 -12.48 10.64
N ARG A 397 11.69 -13.10 11.68
CA ARG A 397 12.34 -14.13 12.50
C ARG A 397 11.35 -15.28 12.74
N PRO A 398 11.77 -16.55 12.63
CA PRO A 398 10.88 -17.70 12.76
C PRO A 398 10.09 -17.76 14.08
N GLU A 399 10.72 -17.32 15.19
CA GLU A 399 10.09 -17.26 16.51
C GLU A 399 8.86 -16.36 16.55
N TYR A 400 8.84 -15.25 15.80
CA TYR A 400 7.68 -14.36 15.77
C TYR A 400 6.44 -15.03 15.21
N ARG A 401 6.62 -15.96 14.27
CA ARG A 401 5.53 -16.71 13.64
C ARG A 401 4.93 -17.75 14.57
N GLY A 402 5.77 -18.48 15.31
CA GLY A 402 5.38 -19.72 16.00
C GLY A 402 5.05 -19.57 17.49
N GLU A 403 5.58 -18.58 18.17
CA GLU A 403 5.40 -18.42 19.61
C GLU A 403 3.93 -18.13 19.94
N TRP A 404 3.33 -18.93 20.87
CA TRP A 404 1.91 -18.92 21.24
C TRP A 404 0.92 -19.24 20.10
N ALA A 405 1.41 -19.64 18.91
CA ALA A 405 0.56 -19.96 17.74
C ALA A 405 0.28 -21.47 17.56
N ARG A 406 0.98 -22.33 18.29
CA ARG A 406 0.73 -23.78 18.26
C ARG A 406 -0.62 -24.10 18.91
N TYR A 407 -1.29 -25.14 18.44
CA TYR A 407 -2.47 -25.66 19.11
C TYR A 407 -2.07 -26.48 20.34
N ASP A 408 -2.40 -26.01 21.53
CA ASP A 408 -2.08 -26.66 22.81
C ASP A 408 -3.20 -26.46 23.83
N ARG A 409 -4.19 -27.34 23.78
CA ARG A 409 -5.34 -27.33 24.70
C ARG A 409 -4.93 -27.50 26.18
N LYS A 410 -3.87 -28.27 26.44
CA LYS A 410 -3.40 -28.52 27.80
C LYS A 410 -2.87 -27.23 28.42
N GLN A 411 -2.00 -26.55 27.71
CA GLN A 411 -1.43 -25.28 28.16
C GLN A 411 -2.50 -24.19 28.23
N ALA A 412 -3.42 -24.11 27.25
CA ALA A 412 -4.55 -23.18 27.27
C ALA A 412 -5.41 -23.36 28.52
N ASN A 413 -5.77 -24.62 28.88
CA ASN A 413 -6.53 -24.89 30.09
C ASN A 413 -5.74 -24.51 31.37
N ALA A 414 -4.44 -24.80 31.45
CA ALA A 414 -3.61 -24.42 32.59
C ALA A 414 -3.64 -22.91 32.84
N LEU A 415 -3.44 -22.09 31.78
CA LEU A 415 -3.49 -20.64 31.88
C LEU A 415 -4.89 -20.12 32.31
N LEU A 416 -5.96 -20.73 31.81
CA LEU A 416 -7.33 -20.38 32.21
C LEU A 416 -7.63 -20.78 33.68
N ASP A 417 -7.06 -21.91 34.15
CA ASP A 417 -7.19 -22.34 35.54
C ASP A 417 -6.40 -21.42 36.50
N GLU A 418 -5.18 -20.99 36.12
CA GLU A 418 -4.39 -19.99 36.85
C GLU A 418 -5.11 -18.65 37.01
N LEU A 419 -5.94 -18.28 36.03
CA LEU A 419 -6.81 -17.09 36.09
C LEU A 419 -8.05 -17.27 36.98
N GLY A 420 -8.24 -18.48 37.54
CA GLY A 420 -9.40 -18.79 38.40
C GLY A 420 -10.73 -18.94 37.62
N LEU A 421 -10.69 -19.11 36.31
CA LEU A 421 -11.87 -19.26 35.47
C LEU A 421 -12.43 -20.69 35.58
N LYS A 422 -13.23 -20.96 36.61
CA LYS A 422 -13.76 -22.28 36.92
C LYS A 422 -14.83 -22.75 35.92
N ARG A 423 -14.88 -24.05 35.64
CA ARG A 423 -15.92 -24.66 34.83
C ARG A 423 -17.20 -24.85 35.63
N GLY A 424 -18.36 -24.53 35.02
CA GLY A 424 -19.68 -24.86 35.55
C GLY A 424 -20.12 -26.30 35.23
N ALA A 425 -21.34 -26.65 35.61
CA ALA A 425 -21.93 -27.96 35.33
C ALA A 425 -22.08 -28.25 33.81
N ASP A 426 -22.21 -27.21 32.99
CA ASP A 426 -22.24 -27.24 31.54
C ASP A 426 -20.86 -27.41 30.89
N ARG A 427 -19.81 -27.61 31.72
CA ARG A 427 -18.39 -27.68 31.34
C ARG A 427 -17.81 -26.39 30.75
N MET A 428 -18.62 -25.32 30.68
CA MET A 428 -18.18 -24.00 30.25
C MET A 428 -17.61 -23.20 31.42
N ARG A 429 -16.64 -22.34 31.16
CA ARG A 429 -16.00 -21.51 32.19
C ARG A 429 -16.90 -20.33 32.57
N ARG A 430 -16.64 -19.78 33.74
CA ARG A 430 -17.31 -18.60 34.28
C ARG A 430 -16.32 -17.46 34.42
N LEU A 431 -16.80 -16.25 34.18
CA LEU A 431 -16.09 -15.01 34.52
C LEU A 431 -15.97 -14.87 36.05
N PRO A 432 -15.05 -14.04 36.58
CA PRO A 432 -14.90 -13.82 38.01
C PRO A 432 -16.17 -13.35 38.74
N ASP A 433 -17.09 -12.71 38.03
CA ASP A 433 -18.40 -12.27 38.55
C ASP A 433 -19.52 -13.32 38.44
N GLY A 434 -19.20 -14.53 37.96
CA GLY A 434 -20.13 -15.65 37.80
C GLY A 434 -20.86 -15.71 36.46
N ARG A 435 -20.79 -14.67 35.64
CA ARG A 435 -21.37 -14.72 34.27
C ARG A 435 -20.70 -15.83 33.45
N PRO A 436 -21.40 -16.42 32.46
CA PRO A 436 -20.78 -17.35 31.51
C PRO A 436 -19.61 -16.69 30.76
N LEU A 437 -18.54 -17.45 30.53
CA LEU A 437 -17.42 -17.02 29.67
C LEU A 437 -17.86 -17.17 28.20
N GLU A 438 -18.59 -16.20 27.72
CA GLU A 438 -19.15 -16.11 26.36
C GLU A 438 -18.57 -14.92 25.63
N ILE A 439 -17.76 -15.15 24.60
CA ILE A 439 -17.12 -14.11 23.81
C ILE A 439 -17.96 -13.84 22.55
N ILE A 440 -18.52 -12.64 22.47
CA ILE A 440 -19.17 -12.16 21.26
C ILE A 440 -18.08 -11.53 20.39
N VAL A 441 -17.79 -12.15 19.23
CA VAL A 441 -16.87 -11.62 18.22
C VAL A 441 -17.66 -10.85 17.18
N GLU A 442 -17.52 -9.54 17.15
CA GLU A 442 -18.20 -8.69 16.18
C GLU A 442 -17.45 -8.69 14.83
N THR A 443 -18.20 -8.69 13.72
CA THR A 443 -17.67 -8.61 12.34
C THR A 443 -18.35 -7.49 11.58
N ALA A 444 -17.73 -6.97 10.52
CA ALA A 444 -18.37 -5.99 9.63
C ALA A 444 -19.39 -6.62 8.67
N GLY A 445 -19.64 -7.93 8.73
CA GLY A 445 -20.62 -8.63 7.88
C GLY A 445 -20.27 -8.70 6.38
N GLU A 446 -19.05 -8.35 6.01
CA GLU A 446 -18.61 -8.23 4.61
C GLU A 446 -17.86 -9.47 4.09
N SER A 447 -17.41 -10.36 4.97
CA SER A 447 -16.59 -11.53 4.63
C SER A 447 -17.19 -12.82 5.19
N SER A 448 -17.60 -13.72 4.31
CA SER A 448 -18.01 -15.08 4.70
C SER A 448 -16.80 -15.86 5.25
N GLU A 449 -15.61 -15.64 4.74
CA GLU A 449 -14.37 -16.28 5.19
C GLU A 449 -14.10 -16.03 6.68
N GLN A 450 -14.30 -14.79 7.17
CA GLN A 450 -14.20 -14.50 8.60
C GLN A 450 -15.22 -15.31 9.43
N THR A 451 -16.43 -15.46 8.92
CA THR A 451 -17.48 -16.26 9.58
C THR A 451 -17.08 -17.73 9.64
N ASP A 452 -16.58 -18.28 8.53
CA ASP A 452 -16.16 -19.68 8.43
C ASP A 452 -14.99 -19.98 9.38
N VAL A 453 -14.00 -19.05 9.47
CA VAL A 453 -12.90 -19.15 10.45
C VAL A 453 -13.43 -19.14 11.88
N LEU A 454 -14.38 -18.23 12.21
CA LEU A 454 -14.94 -18.15 13.55
C LEU A 454 -15.72 -19.42 13.95
N GLU A 455 -16.37 -20.09 13.01
CA GLU A 455 -17.04 -21.38 13.27
C GLU A 455 -16.03 -22.46 13.69
N LEU A 456 -14.89 -22.57 13.02
CA LEU A 456 -13.82 -23.51 13.39
C LEU A 456 -13.17 -23.15 14.73
N VAL A 457 -12.95 -21.87 15.00
CA VAL A 457 -12.43 -21.38 16.29
C VAL A 457 -13.44 -21.64 17.41
N ARG A 458 -14.75 -21.50 17.16
CA ARG A 458 -15.80 -21.79 18.13
C ARG A 458 -15.71 -23.22 18.65
N GLU A 459 -15.51 -24.19 17.75
CA GLU A 459 -15.42 -25.60 18.16
C GLU A 459 -14.19 -25.86 19.05
N THR A 460 -13.02 -25.31 18.69
CA THR A 460 -11.80 -25.53 19.47
C THR A 460 -11.79 -24.75 20.79
N TRP A 461 -12.38 -23.54 20.84
CA TRP A 461 -12.55 -22.79 22.10
C TRP A 461 -13.53 -23.48 23.06
N ARG A 462 -14.57 -24.13 22.54
CA ARG A 462 -15.52 -24.89 23.34
C ARG A 462 -14.83 -26.04 24.11
N GLU A 463 -13.79 -26.64 23.55
CA GLU A 463 -13.02 -27.69 24.21
C GLU A 463 -12.28 -27.20 25.46
N VAL A 464 -11.86 -25.93 25.47
CA VAL A 464 -11.26 -25.28 26.64
C VAL A 464 -12.28 -24.55 27.53
N GLY A 465 -13.59 -24.67 27.23
CA GLY A 465 -14.69 -24.16 28.05
C GLY A 465 -15.08 -22.72 27.76
N ILE A 466 -14.78 -22.20 26.58
CA ILE A 466 -15.13 -20.87 26.13
C ILE A 466 -16.22 -20.97 25.05
N LYS A 467 -17.30 -20.21 25.18
CA LYS A 467 -18.30 -20.08 24.12
C LYS A 467 -17.98 -18.88 23.25
N LEU A 468 -18.03 -19.07 21.93
CA LEU A 468 -17.89 -18.01 20.94
C LEU A 468 -19.22 -17.82 20.20
N PHE A 469 -19.62 -16.56 20.04
CA PHE A 469 -20.74 -16.16 19.18
C PHE A 469 -20.25 -15.11 18.18
N SER A 470 -20.55 -15.29 16.91
CA SER A 470 -20.29 -14.28 15.87
C SER A 470 -21.48 -13.31 15.78
N LYS A 471 -21.19 -12.00 15.67
CA LYS A 471 -22.20 -10.95 15.52
C LYS A 471 -21.87 -10.06 14.34
N PRO A 472 -22.44 -10.33 13.15
CA PRO A 472 -22.28 -9.45 12.00
C PRO A 472 -23.05 -8.15 12.19
N THR A 473 -22.42 -7.02 11.82
CA THR A 473 -23.03 -5.68 11.82
C THR A 473 -22.61 -4.92 10.56
N GLN A 474 -23.19 -3.75 10.31
CA GLN A 474 -22.68 -2.88 9.26
C GLN A 474 -21.34 -2.26 9.68
N ARG A 475 -20.44 -2.00 8.70
CA ARG A 475 -19.07 -1.51 8.94
C ARG A 475 -18.99 -0.27 9.84
N GLU A 476 -19.85 0.70 9.65
CA GLU A 476 -19.85 1.92 10.47
C GLU A 476 -20.28 1.63 11.91
N ALA A 477 -21.36 0.86 12.08
CA ALA A 477 -21.82 0.43 13.40
C ALA A 477 -20.78 -0.44 14.11
N PHE A 478 -20.16 -1.36 13.39
CA PHE A 478 -19.04 -2.18 13.87
C PHE A 478 -17.91 -1.30 14.44
N ARG A 479 -17.44 -0.32 13.67
CA ARG A 479 -16.35 0.58 14.12
C ARG A 479 -16.77 1.44 15.32
N ASN A 480 -17.96 2.05 15.25
CA ASN A 480 -18.44 2.94 16.31
C ASN A 480 -18.57 2.20 17.65
N ARG A 481 -19.04 0.95 17.65
CA ARG A 481 -19.16 0.12 18.85
C ARG A 481 -17.78 -0.21 19.46
N ILE A 482 -16.81 -0.55 18.61
CA ILE A 482 -15.43 -0.81 19.07
C ILE A 482 -14.82 0.47 19.67
N PHE A 483 -14.97 1.60 18.99
CA PHE A 483 -14.44 2.90 19.46
C PHE A 483 -15.09 3.36 20.75
N ALA A 484 -16.37 3.12 20.91
CA ALA A 484 -17.11 3.39 22.15
C ALA A 484 -16.72 2.45 23.32
N GLY A 485 -16.00 1.35 23.06
CA GLY A 485 -15.66 0.33 24.07
C GLY A 485 -16.78 -0.64 24.39
N GLU A 486 -17.79 -0.77 23.53
CA GLU A 486 -18.92 -1.67 23.70
C GLU A 486 -18.62 -3.11 23.23
N THR A 487 -17.67 -3.28 22.32
CA THR A 487 -17.27 -4.55 21.73
C THR A 487 -16.17 -5.19 22.58
N VAL A 488 -16.38 -6.45 22.99
CA VAL A 488 -15.38 -7.25 23.74
C VAL A 488 -14.26 -7.71 22.82
N MET A 489 -14.62 -8.25 21.66
CA MET A 489 -13.69 -8.77 20.67
C MET A 489 -14.22 -8.55 19.26
N SER A 490 -13.33 -8.30 18.32
CA SER A 490 -13.66 -8.18 16.91
C SER A 490 -12.75 -9.04 16.04
N VAL A 491 -13.16 -9.27 14.79
CA VAL A 491 -12.36 -9.97 13.78
C VAL A 491 -12.13 -9.04 12.58
N TRP A 492 -10.89 -9.00 12.12
CA TRP A 492 -10.46 -8.27 10.92
C TRP A 492 -9.20 -8.90 10.33
N SER A 493 -8.63 -8.28 9.29
CA SER A 493 -7.23 -8.57 8.91
C SER A 493 -6.28 -8.07 10.00
N GLY A 494 -5.19 -8.78 10.20
CA GLY A 494 -4.10 -8.34 11.08
C GLY A 494 -3.26 -7.24 10.42
N LEU A 495 -1.95 -7.27 10.70
CA LEU A 495 -0.98 -6.30 10.15
C LEU A 495 -1.16 -6.17 8.63
N GLU A 496 -1.59 -5.00 8.16
CA GLU A 496 -1.93 -4.77 6.74
C GLU A 496 -0.71 -4.88 5.82
N ASN A 497 0.45 -4.45 6.29
CA ASN A 497 1.71 -4.66 5.60
C ASN A 497 2.53 -5.76 6.29
N GLY A 498 2.48 -6.98 5.79
CA GLY A 498 3.31 -8.10 6.25
C GLY A 498 4.72 -8.12 5.66
N LEU A 499 5.08 -7.15 4.80
CA LEU A 499 6.40 -7.02 4.17
C LEU A 499 7.06 -5.67 4.52
N PRO A 500 7.02 -5.20 5.78
CA PRO A 500 7.70 -3.97 6.12
C PRO A 500 9.22 -4.12 6.00
N THR A 501 9.86 -2.98 5.71
CA THR A 501 11.30 -2.80 5.86
C THR A 501 11.59 -2.02 7.15
N PRO A 502 12.83 -1.91 7.61
CA PRO A 502 13.18 -1.04 8.73
C PRO A 502 12.69 0.40 8.58
N ASP A 503 12.60 0.88 7.34
CA ASP A 503 12.18 2.25 7.00
C ASP A 503 10.66 2.40 6.88
N THR A 504 9.89 1.31 6.94
CA THR A 504 8.44 1.36 7.06
C THR A 504 8.05 1.76 8.48
N ALA A 505 7.11 2.70 8.61
CA ALA A 505 6.63 3.12 9.93
C ALA A 505 5.94 1.96 10.67
N PRO A 506 6.32 1.66 11.94
CA PRO A 506 5.70 0.62 12.74
C PRO A 506 4.42 1.12 13.46
N ASP A 507 3.66 1.99 12.82
CA ASP A 507 2.49 2.65 13.39
C ASP A 507 1.37 1.65 13.75
N GLU A 508 1.24 0.52 13.05
CA GLU A 508 0.30 -0.54 13.40
C GLU A 508 0.69 -1.30 14.69
N LEU A 509 1.97 -1.25 15.09
CA LEU A 509 2.47 -1.90 16.31
C LEU A 509 2.42 -1.03 17.55
N ALA A 510 2.10 0.26 17.44
CA ALA A 510 2.00 1.19 18.55
C ALA A 510 0.60 1.83 18.59
N PRO A 511 0.14 2.37 19.74
CA PRO A 511 -1.19 2.95 19.88
C PRO A 511 -1.26 4.34 19.21
N THR A 512 -1.22 4.38 17.88
CA THR A 512 -1.09 5.61 17.08
C THR A 512 -2.38 6.02 16.39
N SER A 513 -3.39 5.13 16.31
CA SER A 513 -4.65 5.42 15.64
C SER A 513 -5.86 4.78 16.31
N GLN A 514 -6.98 5.51 16.35
CA GLN A 514 -8.28 5.00 16.78
C GLN A 514 -8.76 3.82 15.93
N LEU A 515 -8.25 3.68 14.71
CA LEU A 515 -8.60 2.58 13.81
C LEU A 515 -8.02 1.22 14.25
N GLN A 516 -7.11 1.20 15.23
CA GLN A 516 -6.53 -0.01 15.79
C GLN A 516 -7.50 -0.65 16.78
N LEU A 517 -8.11 -1.78 16.38
CA LEU A 517 -9.28 -2.38 17.03
C LEU A 517 -8.99 -2.93 18.44
N GLN A 518 -7.74 -3.26 18.74
CA GLN A 518 -7.32 -3.76 20.06
C GLN A 518 -7.21 -2.68 21.14
N TRP A 519 -7.02 -1.41 20.76
CA TRP A 519 -6.84 -0.29 21.70
C TRP A 519 -7.30 1.08 21.14
N PRO A 520 -8.54 1.18 20.68
CA PRO A 520 -9.03 2.35 19.94
C PRO A 520 -8.94 3.66 20.75
N LYS A 521 -9.16 3.61 22.06
CA LYS A 521 -9.13 4.82 22.89
C LYS A 521 -7.69 5.29 23.17
N PHE A 522 -6.72 4.38 23.24
CA PHE A 522 -5.29 4.74 23.31
C PHE A 522 -4.82 5.41 22.02
N GLY A 523 -5.23 4.87 20.86
CA GLY A 523 -4.97 5.48 19.56
C GLY A 523 -5.61 6.85 19.42
N GLN A 524 -6.87 7.01 19.86
CA GLN A 524 -7.56 8.30 19.87
C GLN A 524 -6.82 9.35 20.74
N TYR A 525 -6.31 8.94 21.90
CA TYR A 525 -5.51 9.80 22.75
C TYR A 525 -4.26 10.32 22.03
N TYR A 526 -3.57 9.45 21.30
CA TYR A 526 -2.41 9.82 20.50
C TYR A 526 -2.79 10.78 19.36
N GLU A 527 -3.79 10.42 18.53
CA GLU A 527 -4.23 11.23 17.38
C GLU A 527 -4.69 12.63 17.77
N THR A 528 -5.29 12.78 18.95
CA THR A 528 -5.81 14.06 19.44
C THR A 528 -4.83 14.85 20.29
N GLY A 529 -3.61 14.35 20.47
CA GLY A 529 -2.62 14.98 21.35
C GLY A 529 -3.09 15.05 22.81
N GLY A 530 -3.79 14.01 23.29
CA GLY A 530 -4.29 13.89 24.65
C GLY A 530 -5.62 14.60 24.95
N LYS A 531 -6.30 15.17 23.93
CA LYS A 531 -7.58 15.90 24.15
C LYS A 531 -8.77 14.97 24.37
N THR A 532 -8.77 13.81 23.73
CA THR A 532 -9.83 12.78 23.83
C THR A 532 -9.21 11.40 23.84
N GLY A 533 -10.00 10.38 24.20
CA GLY A 533 -9.51 9.03 24.37
C GLY A 533 -9.06 8.72 25.80
N GLU A 534 -8.34 7.64 25.98
CA GLU A 534 -7.73 7.21 27.24
C GLU A 534 -6.20 7.20 27.09
N PRO A 535 -5.40 7.72 28.06
CA PRO A 535 -3.95 7.55 28.03
C PRO A 535 -3.61 6.05 28.17
N PRO A 536 -2.57 5.53 27.47
CA PRO A 536 -2.08 4.18 27.71
C PRO A 536 -1.66 3.98 29.16
N ASP A 537 -2.25 2.97 29.82
CA ASP A 537 -2.03 2.62 31.23
C ASP A 537 -1.49 1.18 31.42
N ILE A 538 -1.10 0.54 30.30
CA ILE A 538 -0.45 -0.77 30.26
C ILE A 538 1.03 -0.54 29.93
N ALA A 539 1.94 -1.07 30.75
CA ALA A 539 3.38 -0.81 30.65
C ALA A 539 3.95 -1.13 29.25
N GLU A 540 3.58 -2.28 28.68
CA GLU A 540 4.06 -2.72 27.37
C GLU A 540 3.49 -1.85 26.23
N VAL A 541 2.28 -1.31 26.38
CA VAL A 541 1.71 -0.37 25.41
C VAL A 541 2.40 1.00 25.49
N GLN A 542 2.77 1.43 26.70
CA GLN A 542 3.60 2.64 26.90
C GLN A 542 4.99 2.47 26.28
N GLU A 543 5.59 1.27 26.44
CA GLU A 543 6.86 0.92 25.79
C GLU A 543 6.75 0.96 24.27
N LEU A 544 5.69 0.38 23.66
CA LEU A 544 5.44 0.47 22.24
C LEU A 544 5.32 1.91 21.74
N ALA A 545 4.64 2.78 22.49
CA ALA A 545 4.54 4.20 22.15
C ALA A 545 5.90 4.92 22.21
N ALA A 546 6.75 4.57 23.20
CA ALA A 546 8.11 5.10 23.32
C ALA A 546 9.02 4.58 22.18
N LEU A 547 8.93 3.30 21.84
CA LEU A 547 9.67 2.70 20.73
C LEU A 547 9.28 3.33 19.39
N TYR A 548 8.00 3.61 19.15
CA TYR A 548 7.56 4.31 17.95
C TYR A 548 8.20 5.70 17.81
N LYS A 549 8.25 6.47 18.91
CA LYS A 549 8.93 7.77 18.93
C LYS A 549 10.44 7.63 18.67
N ALA A 550 11.07 6.61 19.27
CA ALA A 550 12.48 6.34 19.04
C ALA A 550 12.77 5.96 17.58
N TRP A 551 11.89 5.14 16.95
CA TRP A 551 11.99 4.82 15.53
C TRP A 551 11.93 6.08 14.66
N ALA A 552 11.00 6.99 14.93
CA ALA A 552 10.84 8.23 14.19
C ALA A 552 12.07 9.17 14.32
N ALA A 553 12.79 9.09 15.42
CA ALA A 553 14.01 9.88 15.69
C ALA A 553 15.31 9.21 15.19
N SER A 554 15.27 7.92 14.77
CA SER A 554 16.46 7.18 14.38
C SER A 554 16.95 7.58 12.99
N PRO A 555 18.24 7.93 12.85
CA PRO A 555 18.80 8.38 11.58
C PRO A 555 19.11 7.24 10.59
N THR A 556 19.27 5.99 11.05
CA THR A 556 19.72 4.86 10.23
C THR A 556 18.69 3.73 10.16
N SER A 557 18.73 2.96 9.06
CA SER A 557 17.86 1.77 8.89
C SER A 557 18.20 0.67 9.90
N GLU A 558 19.47 0.54 10.29
CA GLU A 558 19.93 -0.44 11.26
C GLU A 558 19.31 -0.19 12.64
N GLU A 559 19.37 1.06 13.13
CA GLU A 559 18.72 1.43 14.40
C GLU A 559 17.21 1.21 14.35
N ARG A 560 16.58 1.55 13.23
CA ARG A 560 15.15 1.32 13.02
C ARG A 560 14.79 -0.18 13.01
N ALA A 561 15.67 -1.03 12.44
CA ALA A 561 15.48 -2.48 12.47
C ALA A 561 15.48 -3.04 13.90
N GLU A 562 16.41 -2.59 14.75
CA GLU A 562 16.47 -3.01 16.14
C GLU A 562 15.21 -2.60 16.93
N ILE A 563 14.67 -1.43 16.66
CA ILE A 563 13.42 -0.98 17.28
C ILE A 563 12.24 -1.84 16.80
N TRP A 564 12.14 -2.11 15.49
CA TRP A 564 11.16 -3.02 14.93
C TRP A 564 11.17 -4.39 15.61
N HIS A 565 12.36 -4.96 15.81
CA HIS A 565 12.50 -6.25 16.49
C HIS A 565 12.01 -6.22 17.93
N LYS A 566 12.25 -5.15 18.68
CA LYS A 566 11.70 -4.98 20.03
C LYS A 566 10.17 -4.92 20.01
N MET A 567 9.58 -4.14 19.08
CA MET A 567 8.14 -4.02 18.95
C MET A 567 7.49 -5.34 18.54
N LEU A 568 8.06 -6.06 17.56
CA LEU A 568 7.58 -7.38 17.14
C LEU A 568 7.65 -8.40 18.30
N ARG A 569 8.71 -8.38 19.09
CA ARG A 569 8.86 -9.25 20.25
C ARG A 569 7.75 -8.99 21.28
N LEU A 570 7.49 -7.73 21.62
CA LEU A 570 6.39 -7.36 22.53
C LEU A 570 5.03 -7.85 22.02
N HIS A 571 4.75 -7.68 20.72
CA HIS A 571 3.48 -8.15 20.14
C HIS A 571 3.32 -9.66 20.23
N VAL A 572 4.38 -10.41 19.95
CA VAL A 572 4.38 -11.87 20.02
C VAL A 572 4.20 -12.35 21.47
N GLU A 573 4.89 -11.73 22.41
CA GLU A 573 4.79 -12.09 23.84
C GLU A 573 3.44 -11.72 24.43
N GLN A 574 2.92 -10.55 24.08
CA GLN A 574 1.70 -10.01 24.66
C GLN A 574 0.41 -10.47 23.94
N GLN A 575 0.49 -10.98 22.72
CA GLN A 575 -0.69 -11.42 21.95
C GLN A 575 -1.80 -10.36 21.92
N PHE A 576 -1.45 -9.09 21.69
CA PHE A 576 -2.42 -7.99 21.60
C PHE A 576 -3.42 -8.21 20.44
N VAL A 577 -2.96 -8.83 19.38
CA VAL A 577 -3.75 -9.29 18.23
C VAL A 577 -3.44 -10.77 18.00
N ILE A 578 -4.46 -11.60 17.92
CA ILE A 578 -4.33 -13.05 17.79
C ILE A 578 -4.48 -13.41 16.31
N GLY A 579 -3.37 -13.65 15.62
CA GLY A 579 -3.37 -14.09 14.22
C GLY A 579 -3.82 -15.55 14.07
N VAL A 580 -4.46 -15.84 12.95
CA VAL A 580 -4.92 -17.21 12.63
C VAL A 580 -4.12 -17.80 11.49
N VAL A 581 -4.13 -17.16 10.32
CA VAL A 581 -3.39 -17.60 9.13
C VAL A 581 -2.83 -16.39 8.39
N ALA A 582 -1.66 -16.59 7.78
CA ALA A 582 -0.97 -15.59 6.96
C ALA A 582 -0.68 -16.17 5.57
N GLY A 583 -0.20 -15.32 4.65
CA GLY A 583 0.23 -15.74 3.31
C GLY A 583 -0.83 -16.52 2.53
N VAL A 584 -2.11 -16.18 2.73
CA VAL A 584 -3.24 -16.81 2.04
C VAL A 584 -3.07 -16.67 0.53
N PRO A 585 -3.34 -17.72 -0.27
CA PRO A 585 -3.26 -17.64 -1.71
C PRO A 585 -4.24 -16.60 -2.28
N GLN A 586 -3.70 -15.68 -3.08
CA GLN A 586 -4.44 -14.68 -3.83
C GLN A 586 -4.54 -15.11 -5.29
N PRO A 587 -5.72 -15.43 -5.82
CA PRO A 587 -5.88 -15.73 -7.24
C PRO A 587 -5.52 -14.52 -8.10
N VAL A 588 -4.72 -14.77 -9.13
CA VAL A 588 -4.39 -13.82 -10.19
C VAL A 588 -4.74 -14.47 -11.52
N VAL A 589 -5.79 -13.97 -12.15
CA VAL A 589 -6.17 -14.36 -13.52
C VAL A 589 -5.30 -13.58 -14.49
N ALA A 590 -4.64 -14.29 -15.39
CA ALA A 590 -3.79 -13.70 -16.43
C ALA A 590 -4.05 -14.38 -17.77
N ARG A 591 -4.26 -13.61 -18.84
CA ARG A 591 -4.37 -14.12 -20.21
C ARG A 591 -3.18 -15.01 -20.54
N ASP A 592 -3.36 -16.15 -21.20
CA ASP A 592 -2.27 -17.09 -21.51
C ASP A 592 -1.10 -16.45 -22.24
N LYS A 593 -1.41 -15.51 -23.15
CA LYS A 593 -0.43 -14.79 -23.95
C LYS A 593 0.21 -13.60 -23.23
N LEU A 594 -0.23 -13.25 -22.01
CA LEU A 594 0.37 -12.16 -21.23
C LEU A 594 1.68 -12.61 -20.63
N MET A 595 2.78 -12.01 -21.06
CA MET A 595 4.15 -12.33 -20.67
C MET A 595 4.68 -11.31 -19.67
N ASN A 596 5.82 -11.60 -19.05
CA ASN A 596 6.53 -10.83 -18.02
C ASN A 596 5.80 -10.68 -16.67
N LEU A 597 4.60 -11.23 -16.55
CA LEU A 597 3.94 -11.37 -15.26
C LEU A 597 4.61 -12.53 -14.49
N PRO A 598 5.15 -12.31 -13.28
CA PRO A 598 5.74 -13.39 -12.47
C PRO A 598 4.73 -14.51 -12.17
N VAL A 599 5.20 -15.74 -12.19
CA VAL A 599 4.38 -16.91 -11.81
C VAL A 599 4.03 -16.86 -10.31
N GLN A 600 4.94 -16.34 -9.50
CA GLN A 600 4.77 -16.16 -8.05
C GLN A 600 5.03 -14.69 -7.70
N GLY A 601 4.30 -14.19 -6.70
CA GLY A 601 4.46 -12.83 -6.23
C GLY A 601 3.64 -12.57 -4.97
N PHE A 602 3.75 -11.35 -4.46
CA PHE A 602 2.90 -10.84 -3.41
C PHE A 602 1.90 -9.86 -3.98
N TYR A 603 0.65 -9.96 -3.53
CA TYR A 603 -0.40 -9.02 -3.89
C TYR A 603 -0.80 -8.23 -2.65
N ASN A 604 -0.33 -7.00 -2.57
CA ASN A 604 -0.58 -6.12 -1.43
C ASN A 604 -0.60 -4.65 -1.86
N TRP A 605 -1.13 -3.82 -0.98
CA TRP A 605 -1.18 -2.39 -1.17
C TRP A 605 0.23 -1.77 -1.06
N ASP A 606 0.84 -1.82 0.09
CA ASP A 606 2.22 -1.39 0.34
C ASP A 606 3.09 -2.59 0.79
N PRO A 607 4.33 -2.67 0.33
CA PRO A 607 5.02 -1.81 -0.64
C PRO A 607 4.74 -2.16 -2.10
N GLY A 608 3.92 -3.19 -2.37
CA GLY A 608 3.76 -3.82 -3.69
C GLY A 608 3.01 -3.00 -4.73
N ALA A 609 2.20 -2.01 -4.32
CA ALA A 609 1.27 -1.32 -5.21
C ALA A 609 0.51 -2.31 -6.12
N PHE A 610 0.04 -3.41 -5.53
CA PHE A 610 -0.53 -4.58 -6.21
C PHE A 610 0.43 -5.17 -7.25
N PHE A 611 0.32 -4.78 -8.52
CA PHE A 611 1.22 -5.20 -9.59
C PHE A 611 2.38 -4.21 -9.82
N GLY A 612 2.35 -3.01 -9.21
CA GLY A 612 3.24 -1.91 -9.55
C GLY A 612 4.73 -2.24 -9.48
N ILE A 613 5.19 -2.90 -8.41
CA ILE A 613 6.63 -3.28 -8.25
C ILE A 613 7.09 -4.32 -9.28
N TYR A 614 6.14 -5.03 -9.93
CA TYR A 614 6.43 -6.01 -10.99
C TYR A 614 6.51 -5.39 -12.37
N ARG A 615 6.45 -4.07 -12.47
CA ARG A 615 6.67 -3.30 -13.70
C ARG A 615 5.69 -3.65 -14.82
N PRO A 616 4.37 -3.40 -14.68
CA PRO A 616 3.37 -3.71 -15.72
C PRO A 616 3.65 -3.07 -17.08
N GLU A 617 4.43 -1.98 -17.13
CA GLU A 617 4.88 -1.38 -18.38
C GLU A 617 5.79 -2.29 -19.21
N THR A 618 6.35 -3.35 -18.59
CA THR A 618 7.14 -4.39 -19.28
C THR A 618 6.31 -5.59 -19.72
N PHE A 619 5.03 -5.65 -19.33
CA PHE A 619 4.16 -6.74 -19.78
C PHE A 619 3.87 -6.61 -21.28
N TYR A 620 3.72 -7.74 -21.95
CA TYR A 620 3.42 -7.77 -23.39
C TYR A 620 2.61 -9.01 -23.76
N PHE A 621 1.93 -8.96 -24.90
CA PHE A 621 1.23 -10.12 -25.46
C PHE A 621 2.12 -10.82 -26.50
N LYS A 622 2.22 -12.16 -26.38
CA LYS A 622 2.94 -13.02 -27.32
C LYS A 622 2.12 -13.26 -28.57
#